data_7b7f7e4148241d38670e9084c98c0e56
#
_entry.id   7b7f7e4148241d38670e9084c98c0e56
#
_cell.length_a   1.000
_cell.length_b   1.000
_cell.length_c   1.000
_cell.angle_alpha   90.00
_cell.angle_beta   90.00
_cell.angle_gamma   90.00
#
_symmetry.space_group_name_H-M   'P 1'
#
loop_
_entity.id
_entity.type
_entity.pdbx_description
1 polymer ?
#
loop_
_entity_poly.entity_id
_entity_poly.type
_entity_poly.pdbx_seq_one_letter_code
_entity_poly.pdbx_strand_id
1 'polypeptide(L)'
;MVITRISRITVASLAAAGALVAGSGVATATPEPTPEVAAVTAGGAASAAGGSSKLRRLYELTRSTETSVTDWRQARKLAKTGVDRWNFRWDTDWCTRLADKPGGFDFRLSCARHDFGYRNYKELIGKKAFAGSTHERRVDKAFLFDMNRQCAAQPNKTKAERAQCRKKAKAYYDRVS
;
A
#
# COMPACT_ATOMS: atom_id res chain seq x y z
N MET A 1 17.63 -40.06 8.51
CA MET A 1 18.46 -39.94 7.30
C MET A 1 17.52 -39.51 6.17
N VAL A 2 17.41 -38.20 5.91
CA VAL A 2 16.46 -37.62 4.93
C VAL A 2 17.30 -36.93 3.87
N ILE A 3 17.16 -37.36 2.64
CA ILE A 3 17.93 -36.90 1.47
C ILE A 3 17.21 -35.70 0.83
N THR A 4 17.86 -34.54 0.86
CA THR A 4 17.39 -33.34 0.20
C THR A 4 17.74 -33.39 -1.28
N ARG A 5 16.74 -33.33 -2.16
CA ARG A 5 16.94 -33.16 -3.61
C ARG A 5 17.04 -31.72 -3.99
N ILE A 6 18.17 -31.33 -4.55
CA ILE A 6 18.41 -30.01 -5.14
C ILE A 6 18.04 -30.09 -6.64
N SER A 7 17.01 -29.34 -7.05
CA SER A 7 16.66 -29.15 -8.47
C SER A 7 17.49 -28.01 -9.06
N ARG A 8 18.26 -28.31 -10.10
CA ARG A 8 19.01 -27.34 -10.91
C ARG A 8 18.09 -26.78 -11.99
N ILE A 9 17.94 -25.47 -12.01
CA ILE A 9 17.24 -24.74 -13.09
C ILE A 9 18.29 -24.30 -14.11
N THR A 10 18.16 -24.81 -15.33
CA THR A 10 19.01 -24.45 -16.48
C THR A 10 18.41 -23.22 -17.17
N VAL A 11 19.19 -22.16 -17.31
CA VAL A 11 18.82 -20.95 -18.05
C VAL A 11 19.31 -21.11 -19.49
N ALA A 12 18.40 -21.10 -20.45
CA ALA A 12 18.70 -21.10 -21.87
C ALA A 12 18.76 -19.65 -22.38
N SER A 13 19.92 -19.26 -22.93
CA SER A 13 20.12 -17.96 -23.59
C SER A 13 19.73 -18.08 -25.07
N LEU A 14 18.79 -17.25 -25.54
CA LEU A 14 18.52 -17.06 -26.95
C LEU A 14 19.27 -15.80 -27.43
N ALA A 15 20.18 -15.94 -28.40
CA ALA A 15 20.76 -14.86 -29.14
C ALA A 15 19.91 -14.62 -30.40
N ALA A 16 19.47 -13.39 -30.64
CA ALA A 16 18.83 -12.96 -31.88
C ALA A 16 19.74 -11.99 -32.61
N ALA A 17 20.16 -12.39 -33.81
CA ALA A 17 20.88 -11.56 -34.75
C ALA A 17 19.92 -10.68 -35.55
N GLY A 18 20.09 -9.35 -35.52
CA GLY A 18 19.32 -8.40 -36.30
C GLY A 18 20.15 -7.79 -37.44
N ALA A 19 19.60 -7.84 -38.64
CA ALA A 19 20.20 -7.40 -39.90
C ALA A 19 20.23 -5.86 -40.03
N LEU A 20 21.35 -5.34 -40.53
CA LEU A 20 21.57 -3.95 -40.94
C LEU A 20 20.90 -3.70 -42.32
N VAL A 21 20.00 -2.72 -42.38
CA VAL A 21 19.52 -2.15 -43.66
C VAL A 21 20.06 -0.72 -43.76
N ALA A 22 20.94 -0.50 -44.75
CA ALA A 22 21.41 0.82 -45.13
C ALA A 22 20.39 1.48 -46.06
N GLY A 23 19.74 2.56 -45.60
CA GLY A 23 18.89 3.42 -46.41
C GLY A 23 19.50 4.82 -46.53
N SER A 24 19.98 5.18 -47.73
CA SER A 24 20.41 6.54 -48.05
C SER A 24 19.20 7.44 -48.30
N GLY A 25 18.94 8.37 -47.39
CA GLY A 25 17.86 9.38 -47.50
C GLY A 25 18.43 10.80 -47.46
N VAL A 26 18.07 11.58 -48.47
CA VAL A 26 18.47 12.97 -48.74
C VAL A 26 18.09 13.90 -47.59
N ALA A 27 19.04 14.71 -47.13
CA ALA A 27 18.85 15.73 -46.09
C ALA A 27 18.05 16.93 -46.64
N THR A 28 16.85 17.13 -46.21
CA THR A 28 16.17 18.41 -46.25
C THR A 28 16.30 19.10 -44.88
N ALA A 29 16.96 20.26 -44.88
CA ALA A 29 17.13 21.08 -43.68
C ALA A 29 15.78 21.62 -43.18
N THR A 30 15.34 21.16 -42.04
CA THR A 30 14.23 21.74 -41.30
C THR A 30 14.78 22.72 -40.28
N PRO A 31 14.22 23.91 -40.08
CA PRO A 31 14.71 24.86 -39.08
C PRO A 31 14.59 24.30 -37.67
N GLU A 32 15.66 24.45 -36.91
CA GLU A 32 15.81 24.04 -35.52
C GLU A 32 14.81 24.77 -34.62
N PRO A 33 13.97 24.06 -33.81
CA PRO A 33 13.13 24.74 -32.84
C PRO A 33 13.97 25.19 -31.64
N THR A 34 13.83 26.47 -31.28
CA THR A 34 14.46 27.11 -30.12
C THR A 34 14.23 26.35 -28.82
N PRO A 35 15.22 26.28 -27.90
CA PRO A 35 15.19 25.37 -26.71
C PRO A 35 14.33 25.86 -25.54
N GLU A 36 13.41 26.80 -25.71
CA GLU A 36 12.73 27.46 -24.58
C GLU A 36 11.41 26.79 -24.12
N VAL A 37 10.88 25.80 -24.83
CA VAL A 37 9.56 25.19 -24.49
C VAL A 37 9.66 23.83 -23.78
N ALA A 38 10.87 23.22 -23.71
CA ALA A 38 11.02 21.87 -23.15
C ALA A 38 11.16 21.79 -21.61
N ALA A 39 11.40 22.93 -20.92
CA ALA A 39 11.67 22.91 -19.47
C ALA A 39 10.40 22.86 -18.59
N VAL A 40 9.23 23.27 -19.12
CA VAL A 40 8.00 23.36 -18.30
C VAL A 40 7.24 22.05 -18.24
N THR A 41 7.41 21.15 -19.22
CA THR A 41 6.69 19.86 -19.28
C THR A 41 7.34 18.75 -18.44
N ALA A 42 8.67 18.79 -18.22
CA ALA A 42 9.36 17.74 -17.49
C ALA A 42 9.06 17.74 -15.99
N GLY A 43 8.86 18.91 -15.38
CA GLY A 43 8.53 19.03 -13.96
C GLY A 43 7.13 18.52 -13.62
N GLY A 44 6.16 18.78 -14.50
CA GLY A 44 4.78 18.31 -14.34
C GLY A 44 4.64 16.80 -14.44
N ALA A 45 5.34 16.18 -15.40
CA ALA A 45 5.31 14.72 -15.61
C ALA A 45 5.99 13.96 -14.46
N ALA A 46 7.09 14.43 -13.92
CA ALA A 46 7.79 13.82 -12.80
C ALA A 46 6.95 13.91 -11.50
N SER A 47 6.28 15.03 -11.25
CA SER A 47 5.39 15.21 -10.10
C SER A 47 4.16 14.31 -10.19
N ALA A 48 3.53 14.19 -11.36
CA ALA A 48 2.39 13.30 -11.58
C ALA A 48 2.78 11.81 -11.45
N ALA A 49 3.94 11.41 -11.96
CA ALA A 49 4.45 10.04 -11.84
C ALA A 49 4.79 9.69 -10.38
N GLY A 50 5.36 10.62 -9.61
CA GLY A 50 5.64 10.46 -8.19
C GLY A 50 4.36 10.30 -7.37
N GLY A 51 3.34 11.12 -7.64
CA GLY A 51 2.02 11.03 -6.99
C GLY A 51 1.33 9.70 -7.27
N SER A 52 1.34 9.22 -8.52
CA SER A 52 0.75 7.93 -8.88
C SER A 52 1.48 6.75 -8.22
N SER A 53 2.81 6.81 -8.10
CA SER A 53 3.61 5.78 -7.42
C SER A 53 3.33 5.74 -5.92
N LYS A 54 3.24 6.90 -5.24
CA LYS A 54 2.88 7.01 -3.82
C LYS A 54 1.47 6.46 -3.58
N LEU A 55 0.50 6.82 -4.43
CA LEU A 55 -0.87 6.34 -4.34
C LEU A 55 -0.96 4.82 -4.52
N ARG A 56 -0.21 4.25 -5.47
CA ARG A 56 -0.11 2.79 -5.66
C ARG A 56 0.47 2.12 -4.43
N ARG A 57 1.56 2.66 -3.85
CA ARG A 57 2.13 2.09 -2.62
C ARG A 57 1.17 2.16 -1.45
N LEU A 58 0.44 3.26 -1.30
CA LEU A 58 -0.61 3.39 -0.29
C LEU A 58 -1.71 2.33 -0.50
N TYR A 59 -2.12 2.09 -1.74
CA TYR A 59 -3.05 1.02 -2.08
C TYR A 59 -2.55 -0.36 -1.62
N GLU A 60 -1.30 -0.71 -1.92
CA GLU A 60 -0.69 -1.98 -1.50
C GLU A 60 -0.67 -2.15 0.02
N LEU A 61 -0.36 -1.08 0.76
CA LEU A 61 -0.29 -1.08 2.22
C LEU A 61 -1.66 -1.08 2.92
N THR A 62 -2.76 -0.90 2.19
CA THR A 62 -4.13 -0.81 2.75
C THR A 62 -5.09 -1.87 2.22
N ARG A 63 -4.59 -2.99 1.69
CA ARG A 63 -5.42 -4.13 1.25
C ARG A 63 -5.77 -5.05 2.42
N SER A 64 -6.90 -5.76 2.31
CA SER A 64 -7.35 -6.78 3.28
C SER A 64 -6.63 -8.12 3.05
N THR A 65 -5.28 -8.14 3.12
CA THR A 65 -4.45 -9.33 2.92
C THR A 65 -3.32 -9.41 3.95
N GLU A 66 -2.87 -10.62 4.27
CA GLU A 66 -1.75 -10.85 5.19
C GLU A 66 -0.46 -10.17 4.73
N THR A 67 -0.14 -10.25 3.45
CA THR A 67 1.02 -9.58 2.86
C THR A 67 0.95 -8.08 3.10
N SER A 68 -0.20 -7.45 2.83
CA SER A 68 -0.38 -6.01 3.05
C SER A 68 -0.20 -5.60 4.52
N VAL A 69 -0.67 -6.43 5.47
CA VAL A 69 -0.44 -6.19 6.91
C VAL A 69 1.04 -6.27 7.26
N THR A 70 1.74 -7.28 6.75
CA THR A 70 3.18 -7.49 6.99
C THR A 70 3.99 -6.33 6.42
N ASP A 71 3.72 -5.95 5.17
CA ASP A 71 4.38 -4.84 4.48
C ASP A 71 4.15 -3.51 5.20
N TRP A 72 2.90 -3.24 5.65
CA TRP A 72 2.60 -2.04 6.42
C TRP A 72 3.35 -2.00 7.76
N ARG A 73 3.40 -3.12 8.48
CA ARG A 73 4.16 -3.20 9.75
C ARG A 73 5.64 -2.94 9.54
N GLN A 74 6.21 -3.50 8.49
CA GLN A 74 7.61 -3.27 8.13
C GLN A 74 7.86 -1.82 7.74
N ALA A 75 7.03 -1.25 6.86
CA ALA A 75 7.12 0.15 6.46
C ALA A 75 7.00 1.10 7.67
N ARG A 76 6.06 0.83 8.60
CA ARG A 76 5.90 1.59 9.84
C ARG A 76 7.13 1.49 10.74
N LYS A 77 7.74 0.30 10.84
CA LYS A 77 8.99 0.11 11.61
C LYS A 77 10.13 0.94 11.00
N LEU A 78 10.30 0.92 9.69
CA LEU A 78 11.32 1.70 8.99
C LEU A 78 11.09 3.21 9.14
N ALA A 79 9.85 3.68 9.02
CA ALA A 79 9.52 5.08 9.20
C ALA A 79 9.90 5.60 10.60
N LYS A 80 9.77 4.78 11.66
CA LYS A 80 10.21 5.12 13.02
C LYS A 80 11.73 5.28 13.16
N THR A 81 12.49 4.73 12.25
CA THR A 81 13.96 4.92 12.18
C THR A 81 14.38 6.00 11.19
N GLY A 82 13.43 6.80 10.70
CA GLY A 82 13.68 7.88 9.74
C GLY A 82 13.74 7.41 8.27
N VAL A 83 13.50 6.14 8.00
CA VAL A 83 13.54 5.59 6.63
C VAL A 83 12.12 5.51 6.07
N ASP A 84 11.63 6.61 5.51
CA ASP A 84 10.36 6.68 4.79
C ASP A 84 10.50 7.45 3.47
N ARG A 85 10.89 6.74 2.40
CA ARG A 85 11.03 7.32 1.05
C ARG A 85 9.73 7.86 0.46
N TRP A 86 8.57 7.49 1.02
CA TRP A 86 7.27 7.89 0.54
C TRP A 86 6.71 9.10 1.28
N ASN A 87 7.34 9.48 2.40
CA ASN A 87 6.86 10.55 3.28
C ASN A 87 5.37 10.40 3.60
N PHE A 88 5.01 9.22 4.14
CA PHE A 88 3.65 8.95 4.60
C PHE A 88 3.40 9.53 5.99
N ARG A 89 2.15 9.82 6.28
CA ARG A 89 1.70 10.14 7.62
C ARG A 89 1.54 8.86 8.44
N TRP A 90 2.30 8.76 9.53
CA TRP A 90 2.32 7.59 10.43
C TRP A 90 1.72 7.86 11.81
N ASP A 91 1.28 9.10 12.05
CA ASP A 91 0.62 9.51 13.28
C ASP A 91 -0.72 8.77 13.44
N THR A 92 -1.07 8.43 14.68
CA THR A 92 -2.28 7.72 15.05
C THR A 92 -2.76 8.17 16.42
N ASP A 93 -4.06 8.25 16.60
CA ASP A 93 -4.76 8.40 17.86
C ASP A 93 -5.42 7.09 18.31
N TRP A 94 -4.96 5.98 17.74
CA TRP A 94 -5.41 4.61 18.00
C TRP A 94 -6.91 4.44 17.70
N CYS A 95 -7.65 3.78 18.59
CA CYS A 95 -9.09 3.54 18.41
C CYS A 95 -9.94 4.70 18.97
N THR A 96 -9.76 5.91 18.41
CA THR A 96 -10.46 7.13 18.86
C THR A 96 -11.94 6.87 19.15
N ARG A 97 -12.40 7.27 20.35
CA ARG A 97 -13.77 7.08 20.85
C ARG A 97 -14.21 5.62 21.03
N LEU A 98 -13.31 4.68 20.90
CA LEU A 98 -13.53 3.25 21.10
C LEU A 98 -12.45 2.69 22.02
N ALA A 99 -12.71 1.57 22.69
CA ALA A 99 -11.68 0.95 23.53
C ALA A 99 -10.57 0.32 22.67
N ASP A 100 -9.32 0.58 23.01
CA ASP A 100 -8.17 -0.02 22.34
C ASP A 100 -8.12 -1.56 22.48
N LYS A 101 -8.61 -2.06 23.62
CA LYS A 101 -8.55 -3.48 24.00
C LYS A 101 -9.90 -4.03 24.45
N PRO A 102 -10.91 -4.10 23.57
CA PRO A 102 -12.24 -4.59 23.95
C PRO A 102 -12.20 -6.08 24.31
N GLY A 103 -12.52 -6.42 25.56
CA GLY A 103 -12.48 -7.82 26.04
C GLY A 103 -11.06 -8.43 26.06
N GLY A 104 -10.03 -7.58 26.18
CA GLY A 104 -8.63 -7.99 26.21
C GLY A 104 -8.00 -8.22 24.82
N PHE A 105 -8.74 -8.04 23.73
CA PHE A 105 -8.19 -8.11 22.37
C PHE A 105 -7.63 -6.75 21.96
N ASP A 106 -6.34 -6.71 21.59
CA ASP A 106 -5.65 -5.46 21.26
C ASP A 106 -5.90 -5.05 19.81
N PHE A 107 -6.75 -4.05 19.60
CA PHE A 107 -7.07 -3.50 18.27
C PHE A 107 -6.21 -2.29 17.85
N ARG A 108 -5.28 -1.83 18.70
CA ARG A 108 -4.48 -0.63 18.44
C ARG A 108 -3.78 -0.63 17.09
N LEU A 109 -3.15 -1.74 16.69
CA LEU A 109 -2.49 -1.81 15.38
C LEU A 109 -3.48 -1.79 14.21
N SER A 110 -4.68 -2.36 14.39
CA SER A 110 -5.74 -2.28 13.39
C SER A 110 -6.22 -0.84 13.22
N CYS A 111 -6.45 -0.13 14.33
CA CYS A 111 -6.82 1.30 14.34
C CYS A 111 -5.71 2.17 13.73
N ALA A 112 -4.44 1.93 14.08
CA ALA A 112 -3.32 2.69 13.52
C ALA A 112 -3.17 2.51 12.01
N ARG A 113 -3.47 1.32 11.46
CA ARG A 113 -3.45 1.10 10.02
C ARG A 113 -4.64 1.73 9.31
N HIS A 114 -5.79 1.77 9.96
CA HIS A 114 -6.97 2.51 9.49
C HIS A 114 -6.68 4.02 9.42
N ASP A 115 -6.15 4.62 10.48
CA ASP A 115 -5.70 6.01 10.52
C ASP A 115 -4.69 6.31 9.41
N PHE A 116 -3.69 5.43 9.23
CA PHE A 116 -2.72 5.53 8.16
C PHE A 116 -3.39 5.63 6.78
N GLY A 117 -4.34 4.78 6.49
CA GLY A 117 -5.10 4.81 5.24
C GLY A 117 -5.86 6.13 5.08
N TYR A 118 -6.68 6.49 6.07
CA TYR A 118 -7.50 7.70 6.04
C TYR A 118 -6.69 8.99 5.87
N ARG A 119 -5.62 9.14 6.64
CA ARG A 119 -4.79 10.37 6.62
C ARG A 119 -4.07 10.53 5.30
N ASN A 120 -3.45 9.47 4.80
CA ASN A 120 -2.68 9.51 3.56
C ASN A 120 -3.57 9.62 2.31
N TYR A 121 -4.73 8.95 2.26
CA TYR A 121 -5.66 9.15 1.13
C TYR A 121 -6.24 10.56 1.14
N LYS A 122 -6.67 11.09 2.28
CA LYS A 122 -7.18 12.47 2.38
C LYS A 122 -6.12 13.51 1.96
N GLU A 123 -4.85 13.24 2.23
CA GLU A 123 -3.74 14.10 1.79
C GLU A 123 -3.51 14.01 0.28
N LEU A 124 -3.48 12.78 -0.28
CA LEU A 124 -3.11 12.56 -1.68
C LEU A 124 -4.20 12.89 -2.69
N ILE A 125 -5.46 12.62 -2.38
CA ILE A 125 -6.58 12.81 -3.30
C ILE A 125 -7.62 13.83 -2.83
N GLY A 126 -7.43 14.38 -1.62
CA GLY A 126 -8.34 15.35 -1.02
C GLY A 126 -9.48 14.69 -0.23
N LYS A 127 -9.93 15.38 0.82
CA LYS A 127 -10.98 14.89 1.72
C LYS A 127 -12.29 14.58 1.00
N LYS A 128 -12.71 15.46 0.07
CA LYS A 128 -13.97 15.33 -0.68
C LYS A 128 -13.92 14.13 -1.64
N ALA A 129 -12.81 13.92 -2.34
CA ALA A 129 -12.66 12.81 -3.27
C ALA A 129 -12.48 11.46 -2.55
N PHE A 130 -11.99 11.47 -1.31
CA PHE A 130 -11.86 10.27 -0.50
C PHE A 130 -13.21 9.81 0.08
N ALA A 131 -14.02 10.73 0.57
CA ALA A 131 -15.31 10.41 1.20
C ALA A 131 -16.25 9.67 0.22
N GLY A 132 -16.79 8.53 0.63
CA GLY A 132 -17.65 7.65 -0.16
C GLY A 132 -16.93 6.90 -1.30
N SER A 133 -15.61 7.03 -1.42
CA SER A 133 -14.83 6.43 -2.50
C SER A 133 -14.62 4.92 -2.32
N THR A 134 -14.13 4.27 -3.39
CA THR A 134 -13.65 2.88 -3.30
C THR A 134 -12.40 2.75 -2.41
N HIS A 135 -11.64 3.83 -2.25
CA HIS A 135 -10.47 3.86 -1.36
C HIS A 135 -10.88 3.81 0.10
N GLU A 136 -11.87 4.62 0.50
CA GLU A 136 -12.42 4.61 1.87
C GLU A 136 -12.96 3.23 2.23
N ARG A 137 -13.92 2.72 1.42
CA ARG A 137 -14.49 1.38 1.64
C ARG A 137 -13.45 0.27 1.71
N ARG A 138 -12.34 0.37 0.98
CA ARG A 138 -11.24 -0.60 1.06
C ARG A 138 -10.47 -0.48 2.36
N VAL A 139 -10.19 0.72 2.84
CA VAL A 139 -9.52 0.95 4.12
C VAL A 139 -10.36 0.43 5.27
N ASP A 140 -11.68 0.66 5.24
CA ASP A 140 -12.61 0.14 6.26
C ASP A 140 -12.67 -1.39 6.24
N LYS A 141 -12.71 -2.01 5.06
CA LYS A 141 -12.63 -3.49 4.93
C LYS A 141 -11.31 -4.04 5.46
N ALA A 142 -10.19 -3.34 5.23
CA ALA A 142 -8.89 -3.73 5.78
C ALA A 142 -8.89 -3.61 7.31
N PHE A 143 -9.55 -2.61 7.87
CA PHE A 143 -9.73 -2.47 9.32
C PHE A 143 -10.48 -3.66 9.93
N LEU A 144 -11.61 -4.05 9.35
CA LEU A 144 -12.35 -5.25 9.80
C LEU A 144 -11.50 -6.52 9.66
N PHE A 145 -10.78 -6.67 8.55
CA PHE A 145 -9.86 -7.79 8.32
C PHE A 145 -8.81 -7.88 9.42
N ASP A 146 -8.17 -6.77 9.75
CA ASP A 146 -7.11 -6.71 10.78
C ASP A 146 -7.64 -7.05 12.17
N MET A 147 -8.80 -6.54 12.56
CA MET A 147 -9.42 -6.86 13.85
C MET A 147 -9.81 -8.34 13.93
N ASN A 148 -10.35 -8.91 12.86
CA ASN A 148 -10.68 -10.34 12.81
C ASN A 148 -9.43 -11.24 12.93
N ARG A 149 -8.30 -10.81 12.35
CA ARG A 149 -7.00 -11.49 12.57
C ARG A 149 -6.59 -11.45 14.04
N GLN A 150 -6.73 -10.29 14.70
CA GLN A 150 -6.42 -10.17 16.13
C GLN A 150 -7.33 -11.10 16.96
N CYS A 151 -8.60 -11.22 16.61
CA CYS A 151 -9.49 -12.16 17.26
C CYS A 151 -9.08 -13.63 17.08
N ALA A 152 -8.55 -13.98 15.91
CA ALA A 152 -8.13 -15.34 15.61
C ALA A 152 -6.77 -15.71 16.24
N ALA A 153 -5.84 -14.76 16.32
CA ALA A 153 -4.45 -14.97 16.71
C ALA A 153 -4.23 -15.09 18.24
N GLN A 154 -5.28 -15.29 19.04
CA GLN A 154 -5.17 -15.37 20.51
C GLN A 154 -5.23 -16.83 20.97
N PRO A 155 -4.09 -17.51 21.24
CA PRO A 155 -4.06 -18.93 21.59
C PRO A 155 -4.77 -19.22 22.93
N ASN A 156 -4.70 -18.27 23.87
CA ASN A 156 -5.27 -18.43 25.21
C ASN A 156 -6.76 -18.06 25.30
N LYS A 157 -7.42 -17.77 24.17
CA LYS A 157 -8.84 -17.42 24.12
C LYS A 157 -9.69 -18.59 23.63
N THR A 158 -10.83 -18.80 24.26
CA THR A 158 -11.82 -19.81 23.85
C THR A 158 -12.47 -19.47 22.49
N LYS A 159 -13.12 -20.44 21.89
CA LYS A 159 -13.91 -20.21 20.66
C LYS A 159 -15.01 -19.17 20.89
N ALA A 160 -15.68 -19.20 22.06
CA ALA A 160 -16.71 -18.25 22.43
C ALA A 160 -16.18 -16.82 22.57
N GLU A 161 -15.05 -16.62 23.27
CA GLU A 161 -14.40 -15.31 23.39
C GLU A 161 -13.97 -14.75 22.03
N ARG A 162 -13.37 -15.58 21.15
CA ARG A 162 -13.05 -15.15 19.79
C ARG A 162 -14.28 -14.78 18.96
N ALA A 163 -15.42 -15.45 19.18
CA ALA A 163 -16.67 -15.06 18.54
C ALA A 163 -17.19 -13.71 19.06
N GLN A 164 -17.11 -13.45 20.37
CA GLN A 164 -17.44 -12.13 20.96
C GLN A 164 -16.49 -11.03 20.44
N CYS A 165 -15.21 -11.34 20.30
CA CYS A 165 -14.24 -10.42 19.69
C CYS A 165 -14.68 -10.01 18.27
N ARG A 166 -15.07 -10.96 17.42
CA ARG A 166 -15.53 -10.65 16.05
C ARG A 166 -16.82 -9.82 16.03
N LYS A 167 -17.73 -10.01 16.98
CA LYS A 167 -18.91 -9.14 17.14
C LYS A 167 -18.49 -7.69 17.44
N LYS A 168 -17.51 -7.52 18.34
CA LYS A 168 -16.94 -6.20 18.63
C LYS A 168 -16.23 -5.60 17.42
N ALA A 169 -15.43 -6.38 16.68
CA ALA A 169 -14.79 -5.96 15.45
C ALA A 169 -15.80 -5.45 14.40
N LYS A 170 -16.91 -6.18 14.23
CA LYS A 170 -18.01 -5.74 13.35
C LYS A 170 -18.64 -4.43 13.82
N ALA A 171 -18.89 -4.27 15.11
CA ALA A 171 -19.45 -3.03 15.67
C ALA A 171 -18.50 -1.83 15.51
N TYR A 172 -17.18 -2.05 15.54
CA TYR A 172 -16.18 -1.00 15.24
C TYR A 172 -16.21 -0.62 13.76
N TYR A 173 -16.26 -1.62 12.89
CA TYR A 173 -16.38 -1.40 11.44
C TYR A 173 -17.64 -0.58 11.09
N ASP A 174 -18.80 -0.93 11.66
CA ASP A 174 -20.07 -0.25 11.39
C ASP A 174 -20.12 1.22 11.84
N ARG A 175 -19.13 1.67 12.61
CA ARG A 175 -19.02 3.08 13.02
C ARG A 175 -18.19 3.93 12.07
N VAL A 176 -17.42 3.31 11.19
CA VAL A 176 -16.51 4.01 10.28
C VAL A 176 -16.90 3.85 8.80
N SER A 177 -17.71 2.83 8.48
CA SER A 177 -18.15 2.52 7.11
C SER A 177 -19.46 3.19 6.71
#